data_2057d0829010a1534b7438e163708202
#
_entry.id   2057d0829010a1534b7438e163708202
#
_cell.length_a   1.000
_cell.length_b   1.000
_cell.length_c   1.000
_cell.angle_alpha   90.00
_cell.angle_beta   90.00
_cell.angle_gamma   90.00
#
_symmetry.space_group_name_H-M   'P 1'
#
loop_
_entity.id
_entity.type
_entity.pdbx_description
1 polymer ?
#
loop_
_entity_poly.entity_id
_entity_poly.type
_entity_poly.pdbx_seq_one_letter_code
_entity_poly.pdbx_strand_id
1 'polypeptide(L)'
;MLFFKTKKPILNETRSEAQDNVDLQIINKMNQEFAISLDLKETLNTALKIIITRLNAQAANVFLINTKTKKFECIASLNQDHLDEYQLDLKDGVMGRAVDQRKCIRVGNVRKDVREIAEFYFDLDNKTNFTTYSVLCSPLIAANDCIGVIHCLNKKTDEKLFIEDDRKLLELLSTPAALAIRNAKMAQEMVEQNKIQKEVEIVGEIQKSLLSSNKKEPFPLAGINIPAKVVSGDFYNFND
;
A
#
# COMPACT_ATOMS: atom_id res chain seq x y z
N MET A 1 23.00 -44.43 -41.04
CA MET A 1 21.76 -43.68 -41.07
C MET A 1 21.71 -42.79 -39.84
N LEU A 2 22.25 -41.58 -39.96
CA LEU A 2 22.36 -40.63 -38.85
C LEU A 2 21.12 -39.74 -38.78
N PHE A 3 20.31 -39.84 -37.72
CA PHE A 3 19.20 -38.92 -37.49
C PHE A 3 19.72 -37.64 -36.85
N PHE A 4 19.75 -36.56 -37.55
CA PHE A 4 19.92 -35.21 -37.00
C PHE A 4 18.59 -34.78 -36.38
N LYS A 5 18.55 -34.73 -35.05
CA LYS A 5 17.49 -34.00 -34.32
C LYS A 5 17.75 -32.51 -34.48
N THR A 6 16.97 -31.86 -35.34
CA THR A 6 16.90 -30.40 -35.40
C THR A 6 16.32 -29.88 -34.11
N LYS A 7 17.16 -29.25 -33.26
CA LYS A 7 16.68 -28.39 -32.18
C LYS A 7 15.87 -27.25 -32.77
N LYS A 8 14.58 -27.17 -32.42
CA LYS A 8 13.78 -25.95 -32.65
C LYS A 8 14.50 -24.79 -31.97
N PRO A 9 14.68 -23.65 -32.63
CA PRO A 9 15.20 -22.45 -31.99
C PRO A 9 14.20 -22.03 -30.89
N ILE A 10 14.71 -21.79 -29.69
CA ILE A 10 14.01 -21.10 -28.62
C ILE A 10 13.85 -19.67 -29.15
N LEU A 11 12.66 -19.31 -29.63
CA LEU A 11 12.27 -17.94 -29.89
C LEU A 11 12.28 -17.23 -28.54
N ASN A 12 13.40 -16.58 -28.20
CA ASN A 12 13.40 -15.46 -27.31
C ASN A 12 12.56 -14.38 -28.00
N GLU A 13 11.29 -14.27 -27.65
CA GLU A 13 10.47 -13.13 -28.04
C GLU A 13 11.08 -11.90 -27.37
N THR A 14 11.94 -11.22 -28.11
CA THR A 14 12.39 -9.87 -27.77
C THR A 14 11.14 -9.00 -27.80
N ARG A 15 10.79 -8.45 -26.65
CA ARG A 15 9.78 -7.39 -26.52
C ARG A 15 10.06 -6.36 -27.62
N SER A 16 9.06 -5.97 -28.39
CA SER A 16 9.27 -5.00 -29.46
C SER A 16 9.57 -3.62 -28.86
N GLU A 17 10.47 -2.86 -29.47
CA GLU A 17 10.78 -1.46 -29.03
C GLU A 17 9.51 -0.60 -28.89
N ALA A 18 8.48 -0.88 -29.69
CA ALA A 18 7.19 -0.23 -29.61
C ALA A 18 6.49 -0.54 -28.28
N GLN A 19 6.59 -1.75 -27.75
CA GLN A 19 5.98 -2.13 -26.46
C GLN A 19 6.71 -1.47 -25.30
N ASP A 20 8.05 -1.41 -25.33
CA ASP A 20 8.86 -0.76 -24.31
C ASP A 20 8.57 0.75 -24.25
N ASN A 21 8.37 1.42 -25.39
CA ASN A 21 7.97 2.81 -25.47
C ASN A 21 6.57 3.05 -24.85
N VAL A 22 5.61 2.16 -25.09
CA VAL A 22 4.27 2.25 -24.51
C VAL A 22 4.33 2.09 -22.98
N ASP A 23 5.11 1.16 -22.48
CA ASP A 23 5.27 0.94 -21.04
C ASP A 23 5.92 2.14 -20.34
N LEU A 24 6.93 2.76 -20.95
CA LEU A 24 7.55 4.00 -20.46
C LEU A 24 6.56 5.17 -20.41
N GLN A 25 5.71 5.31 -21.43
CA GLN A 25 4.66 6.35 -21.41
C GLN A 25 3.66 6.15 -20.27
N ILE A 26 3.31 4.90 -19.97
CA ILE A 26 2.41 4.57 -18.87
C ILE A 26 3.04 4.92 -17.53
N ILE A 27 4.30 4.55 -17.32
CA ILE A 27 5.05 4.87 -16.09
C ILE A 27 5.12 6.39 -15.90
N ASN A 28 5.43 7.14 -16.96
CA ASN A 28 5.49 8.60 -16.91
C ASN A 28 4.11 9.20 -16.58
N LYS A 29 3.04 8.69 -17.18
CA LYS A 29 1.68 9.13 -16.88
C LYS A 29 1.29 8.83 -15.43
N MET A 30 1.59 7.63 -14.92
CA MET A 30 1.38 7.28 -13.52
C MET A 30 2.14 8.22 -12.59
N ASN A 31 3.42 8.48 -12.88
CA ASN A 31 4.22 9.39 -12.07
C ASN A 31 3.64 10.81 -12.04
N GLN A 32 3.10 11.30 -13.16
CA GLN A 32 2.45 12.62 -13.22
C GLN A 32 1.15 12.65 -12.41
N GLU A 33 0.30 11.64 -12.55
CA GLU A 33 -0.97 11.55 -11.82
C GLU A 33 -0.73 11.41 -10.31
N PHE A 34 0.27 10.61 -9.91
CA PHE A 34 0.64 10.42 -8.51
C PHE A 34 1.32 11.66 -7.87
N ALA A 35 2.01 12.47 -8.66
CA ALA A 35 2.65 13.69 -8.16
C ALA A 35 1.64 14.77 -7.73
N ILE A 36 0.41 14.70 -8.23
CA ILE A 36 -0.65 15.69 -7.97
C ILE A 36 -1.50 15.30 -6.76
N SER A 37 -1.70 14.00 -6.53
CA SER A 37 -2.56 13.52 -5.45
C SER A 37 -1.78 13.35 -4.14
N LEU A 38 -2.26 14.03 -3.09
CA LEU A 38 -1.82 13.84 -1.70
C LEU A 38 -2.77 12.92 -0.93
N ASP A 39 -3.88 12.49 -1.55
CA ASP A 39 -4.83 11.55 -0.98
C ASP A 39 -4.43 10.11 -1.32
N LEU A 40 -4.15 9.34 -0.28
CA LEU A 40 -3.78 7.93 -0.41
C LEU A 40 -4.85 7.11 -1.13
N LYS A 41 -6.12 7.34 -0.83
CA LYS A 41 -7.25 6.58 -1.41
C LYS A 41 -7.40 6.86 -2.91
N GLU A 42 -7.26 8.12 -3.31
CA GLU A 42 -7.31 8.52 -4.72
C GLU A 42 -6.12 7.93 -5.50
N THR A 43 -4.92 8.02 -4.93
CA THR A 43 -3.70 7.44 -5.48
C THR A 43 -3.85 5.93 -5.72
N LEU A 44 -4.36 5.20 -4.73
CA LEU A 44 -4.58 3.76 -4.82
C LEU A 44 -5.62 3.39 -5.88
N ASN A 45 -6.74 4.08 -5.90
CA ASN A 45 -7.80 3.83 -6.90
C ASN A 45 -7.30 4.09 -8.33
N THR A 46 -6.52 5.14 -8.53
CA THR A 46 -5.92 5.46 -9.83
C THR A 46 -4.94 4.37 -10.25
N ALA A 47 -4.04 3.94 -9.35
CA ALA A 47 -3.12 2.85 -9.60
C ALA A 47 -3.85 1.56 -10.00
N LEU A 48 -4.86 1.16 -9.22
CA LEU A 48 -5.63 -0.05 -9.50
C LEU A 48 -6.38 0.00 -10.83
N LYS A 49 -6.98 1.14 -11.20
CA LYS A 49 -7.64 1.31 -12.50
C LYS A 49 -6.68 1.11 -13.66
N ILE A 50 -5.49 1.70 -13.60
CA ILE A 50 -4.46 1.53 -14.61
C ILE A 50 -4.04 0.05 -14.71
N ILE A 51 -3.77 -0.57 -13.57
CA ILE A 51 -3.31 -1.96 -13.49
C ILE A 51 -4.36 -2.93 -14.05
N ILE A 52 -5.62 -2.82 -13.62
CA ILE A 52 -6.71 -3.68 -14.12
C ILE A 52 -6.84 -3.54 -15.64
N THR A 53 -6.83 -2.31 -16.15
CA THR A 53 -6.99 -2.04 -17.58
C THR A 53 -5.84 -2.64 -18.39
N ARG A 54 -4.61 -2.44 -17.93
CA ARG A 54 -3.41 -2.89 -18.65
C ARG A 54 -3.21 -4.39 -18.61
N LEU A 55 -3.47 -5.00 -17.47
CA LEU A 55 -3.39 -6.45 -17.30
C LEU A 55 -4.63 -7.19 -17.81
N ASN A 56 -5.69 -6.48 -18.18
CA ASN A 56 -6.98 -7.08 -18.47
C ASN A 56 -7.41 -8.06 -17.36
N ALA A 57 -7.28 -7.62 -16.10
CA ALA A 57 -7.63 -8.40 -14.92
C ALA A 57 -9.11 -8.22 -14.55
N GLN A 58 -9.71 -9.20 -13.88
CA GLN A 58 -11.09 -9.10 -13.40
C GLN A 58 -11.18 -8.23 -12.15
N ALA A 59 -10.25 -8.42 -11.21
CA ALA A 59 -10.17 -7.68 -9.98
C ALA A 59 -8.72 -7.35 -9.63
N ALA A 60 -8.51 -6.29 -8.85
CA ALA A 60 -7.22 -6.00 -8.26
C ALA A 60 -7.37 -5.30 -6.90
N ASN A 61 -6.48 -5.64 -5.99
CA ASN A 61 -6.49 -5.18 -4.61
C ASN A 61 -5.10 -4.69 -4.20
N VAL A 62 -5.06 -3.71 -3.30
CA VAL A 62 -3.84 -3.29 -2.61
C VAL A 62 -3.96 -3.66 -1.14
N PHE A 63 -3.03 -4.47 -0.69
CA PHE A 63 -2.85 -4.78 0.72
C PHE A 63 -1.58 -4.11 1.22
N LEU A 64 -1.68 -3.33 2.29
CA LEU A 64 -0.53 -2.79 2.99
C LEU A 64 -0.21 -3.62 4.22
N ILE A 65 1.06 -3.64 4.59
CA ILE A 65 1.52 -4.30 5.81
C ILE A 65 1.33 -3.35 6.99
N ASN A 66 0.47 -3.73 7.93
CA ASN A 66 0.39 -3.06 9.20
C ASN A 66 1.60 -3.46 10.07
N THR A 67 2.46 -2.49 10.36
CA THR A 67 3.70 -2.73 11.13
C THR A 67 3.47 -3.09 12.58
N LYS A 68 2.30 -2.73 13.14
CA LYS A 68 1.92 -3.02 14.54
C LYS A 68 1.34 -4.42 14.68
N THR A 69 0.37 -4.77 13.84
CA THR A 69 -0.34 -6.07 13.90
C THR A 69 0.40 -7.18 13.16
N LYS A 70 1.36 -6.83 12.28
CA LYS A 70 2.05 -7.76 11.38
C LYS A 70 1.09 -8.54 10.47
N LYS A 71 0.05 -7.86 10.00
CA LYS A 71 -0.95 -8.42 9.08
C LYS A 71 -1.10 -7.59 7.82
N PHE A 72 -1.65 -8.18 6.79
CA PHE A 72 -2.11 -7.47 5.61
C PHE A 72 -3.46 -6.78 5.91
N GLU A 73 -3.58 -5.54 5.49
CA GLU A 73 -4.82 -4.76 5.51
C GLU A 73 -5.18 -4.36 4.09
N CYS A 74 -6.38 -4.70 3.64
CA CYS A 74 -6.88 -4.25 2.35
C CYS A 74 -7.22 -2.76 2.43
N ILE A 75 -6.48 -1.94 1.69
CA ILE A 75 -6.68 -0.48 1.69
C ILE A 75 -7.48 -0.02 0.47
N ALA A 76 -7.41 -0.77 -0.62
CA ALA A 76 -8.18 -0.52 -1.82
C ALA A 76 -8.48 -1.81 -2.56
N SER A 77 -9.69 -1.90 -3.10
CA SER A 77 -10.16 -3.02 -3.90
C SER A 77 -10.99 -2.52 -5.07
N LEU A 78 -10.78 -3.10 -6.24
CA LEU A 78 -11.64 -2.91 -7.41
C LEU A 78 -12.17 -4.26 -7.88
N ASN A 79 -13.51 -4.32 -8.01
CA ASN A 79 -14.28 -5.48 -8.47
C ASN A 79 -14.21 -6.71 -7.55
N GLN A 80 -13.88 -6.51 -6.28
CA GLN A 80 -14.02 -7.52 -5.23
C GLN A 80 -14.37 -6.80 -3.93
N ASP A 81 -15.54 -7.12 -3.37
CA ASP A 81 -16.09 -6.44 -2.21
C ASP A 81 -15.71 -7.11 -0.89
N HIS A 82 -15.90 -6.41 0.23
CA HIS A 82 -15.74 -6.92 1.61
C HIS A 82 -14.34 -7.42 2.01
N LEU A 83 -13.29 -7.06 1.27
CA LEU A 83 -11.93 -7.48 1.63
C LEU A 83 -11.35 -6.74 2.85
N ASP A 84 -11.83 -5.55 3.13
CA ASP A 84 -11.46 -4.72 4.27
C ASP A 84 -11.89 -5.30 5.62
N GLU A 85 -12.86 -6.23 5.62
CA GLU A 85 -13.32 -6.95 6.81
C GLU A 85 -12.36 -8.07 7.24
N TYR A 86 -11.40 -8.46 6.39
CA TYR A 86 -10.53 -9.60 6.65
C TYR A 86 -9.09 -9.19 6.94
N GLN A 87 -8.57 -9.68 8.05
CA GLN A 87 -7.16 -9.60 8.39
C GLN A 87 -6.44 -10.86 7.92
N LEU A 88 -5.49 -10.70 7.01
CA LEU A 88 -4.71 -11.80 6.43
C LEU A 88 -3.30 -11.79 7.01
N ASP A 89 -2.78 -12.96 7.35
CA ASP A 89 -1.43 -13.08 7.89
C ASP A 89 -0.36 -12.86 6.81
N LEU A 90 0.82 -12.35 7.20
CA LEU A 90 1.91 -12.06 6.25
C LEU A 90 2.44 -13.31 5.53
N LYS A 91 2.08 -14.50 5.99
CA LYS A 91 2.49 -15.77 5.37
C LYS A 91 1.41 -16.35 4.45
N ASP A 92 0.23 -15.72 4.39
CA ASP A 92 -0.92 -16.28 3.69
C ASP A 92 -0.77 -16.23 2.19
N GLY A 93 -1.05 -17.36 1.58
CA GLY A 93 -1.22 -17.54 0.16
C GLY A 93 -0.07 -17.03 -0.72
N VAL A 94 -0.43 -16.50 -1.87
CA VAL A 94 0.52 -15.94 -2.85
C VAL A 94 1.10 -14.60 -2.37
N MET A 95 0.35 -13.85 -1.56
CA MET A 95 0.78 -12.56 -1.02
C MET A 95 1.98 -12.71 -0.09
N GLY A 96 1.93 -13.66 0.85
CA GLY A 96 3.04 -13.95 1.74
C GLY A 96 4.29 -14.37 0.98
N ARG A 97 4.14 -15.23 -0.03
CA ARG A 97 5.26 -15.65 -0.91
C ARG A 97 5.86 -14.47 -1.68
N ALA A 98 5.05 -13.54 -2.18
CA ALA A 98 5.53 -12.36 -2.90
C ALA A 98 6.35 -11.43 -2.00
N VAL A 99 5.93 -11.24 -0.73
CA VAL A 99 6.68 -10.46 0.26
C VAL A 99 8.00 -11.12 0.64
N ASP A 100 7.97 -12.42 0.95
CA ASP A 100 9.15 -13.19 1.37
C ASP A 100 10.22 -13.22 0.27
N GLN A 101 9.83 -13.56 -0.95
CA GLN A 101 10.73 -13.66 -2.10
C GLN A 101 11.07 -12.29 -2.72
N ARG A 102 10.35 -11.22 -2.35
CA ARG A 102 10.48 -9.86 -2.94
C ARG A 102 10.38 -9.88 -4.47
N LYS A 103 9.52 -10.72 -5.01
CA LYS A 103 9.32 -10.93 -6.45
C LYS A 103 7.83 -11.02 -6.78
N CYS A 104 7.50 -10.64 -7.99
CA CYS A 104 6.16 -10.87 -8.52
C CYS A 104 5.93 -12.38 -8.72
N ILE A 105 4.89 -12.90 -8.10
CA ILE A 105 4.48 -14.30 -8.15
C ILE A 105 3.28 -14.43 -9.08
N ARG A 106 3.35 -15.39 -10.00
CA ARG A 106 2.30 -15.74 -10.93
C ARG A 106 1.81 -17.16 -10.64
N VAL A 107 0.51 -17.32 -10.41
CA VAL A 107 -0.14 -18.61 -10.27
C VAL A 107 -1.17 -18.76 -11.39
N GLY A 108 -0.99 -19.78 -12.23
CA GLY A 108 -1.85 -20.00 -13.37
C GLY A 108 -3.24 -20.47 -12.97
N ASN A 109 -3.32 -21.51 -12.14
CA ASN A 109 -4.58 -22.02 -11.63
C ASN A 109 -4.46 -22.35 -10.15
N VAL A 110 -5.00 -21.47 -9.30
CA VAL A 110 -4.91 -21.60 -7.83
C VAL A 110 -5.52 -22.90 -7.31
N ARG A 111 -6.51 -23.46 -8.02
CA ARG A 111 -7.18 -24.72 -7.64
C ARG A 111 -6.34 -25.96 -7.92
N LYS A 112 -5.26 -25.83 -8.70
CA LYS A 112 -4.32 -26.89 -9.07
C LYS A 112 -2.92 -26.67 -8.51
N ASP A 113 -2.72 -25.61 -7.74
CA ASP A 113 -1.45 -25.28 -7.09
C ASP A 113 -1.27 -26.11 -5.81
N VAL A 114 -0.23 -25.82 -5.04
CA VAL A 114 -0.04 -26.43 -3.74
C VAL A 114 -1.26 -26.26 -2.84
N ARG A 115 -1.53 -27.29 -2.02
CA ARG A 115 -2.76 -27.39 -1.23
C ARG A 115 -3.05 -26.13 -0.41
N GLU A 116 -2.04 -25.59 0.25
CA GLU A 116 -2.16 -24.37 1.10
C GLU A 116 -2.66 -23.16 0.32
N ILE A 117 -2.19 -22.96 -0.92
CA ILE A 117 -2.64 -21.86 -1.78
C ILE A 117 -4.10 -22.10 -2.21
N ALA A 118 -4.42 -23.33 -2.60
CA ALA A 118 -5.77 -23.67 -3.02
C ALA A 118 -6.78 -23.49 -1.88
N GLU A 119 -6.47 -23.93 -0.67
CA GLU A 119 -7.31 -23.76 0.52
C GLU A 119 -7.48 -22.28 0.88
N PHE A 120 -6.43 -21.49 0.86
CA PHE A 120 -6.50 -20.05 1.11
C PHE A 120 -7.50 -19.34 0.16
N TYR A 121 -7.38 -19.57 -1.15
CA TYR A 121 -8.30 -18.93 -2.10
C TYR A 121 -9.71 -19.51 -2.04
N PHE A 122 -9.87 -20.78 -1.69
CA PHE A 122 -11.18 -21.36 -1.48
C PHE A 122 -11.94 -20.66 -0.33
N ASP A 123 -11.25 -20.46 0.79
CA ASP A 123 -11.83 -19.76 1.96
C ASP A 123 -12.10 -18.28 1.67
N LEU A 124 -11.19 -17.59 1.01
CA LEU A 124 -11.35 -16.19 0.65
C LEU A 124 -12.50 -15.97 -0.36
N ASP A 125 -12.61 -16.84 -1.37
CA ASP A 125 -13.68 -16.80 -2.37
C ASP A 125 -15.05 -17.01 -1.73
N ASN A 126 -15.18 -17.95 -0.80
CA ASN A 126 -16.43 -18.18 -0.07
C ASN A 126 -16.86 -16.96 0.74
N LYS A 127 -15.91 -16.24 1.32
CA LYS A 127 -16.17 -15.05 2.12
C LYS A 127 -16.53 -13.82 1.27
N THR A 128 -15.92 -13.68 0.10
CA THR A 128 -16.07 -12.52 -0.78
C THR A 128 -17.05 -12.73 -1.93
N ASN A 129 -17.67 -13.91 -2.03
CA ASN A 129 -18.51 -14.33 -3.15
C ASN A 129 -17.83 -14.13 -4.51
N PHE A 130 -16.54 -14.39 -4.56
CA PHE A 130 -15.69 -14.27 -5.75
C PHE A 130 -15.18 -15.67 -6.13
N THR A 131 -14.77 -15.88 -7.37
CA THR A 131 -14.16 -17.14 -7.80
C THR A 131 -12.78 -16.86 -8.40
N THR A 132 -11.74 -17.23 -7.68
CA THR A 132 -10.36 -17.05 -8.11
C THR A 132 -9.86 -18.23 -8.93
N TYR A 133 -9.38 -17.95 -10.14
CA TYR A 133 -8.74 -18.92 -11.03
C TYR A 133 -7.24 -18.68 -11.14
N SER A 134 -6.85 -17.48 -11.50
CA SER A 134 -5.46 -17.10 -11.68
C SER A 134 -5.10 -15.87 -10.87
N VAL A 135 -3.85 -15.83 -10.43
CA VAL A 135 -3.34 -14.77 -9.56
C VAL A 135 -2.02 -14.25 -10.09
N LEU A 136 -1.89 -12.93 -10.00
CA LEU A 136 -0.64 -12.23 -10.20
C LEU A 136 -0.45 -11.26 -9.03
N CYS A 137 0.61 -11.47 -8.24
CA CYS A 137 0.86 -10.71 -7.03
C CYS A 137 2.27 -10.12 -7.05
N SER A 138 2.37 -8.80 -6.94
CA SER A 138 3.64 -8.09 -6.92
C SER A 138 3.85 -7.37 -5.59
N PRO A 139 5.03 -7.48 -4.96
CA PRO A 139 5.34 -6.72 -3.77
C PRO A 139 5.49 -5.23 -4.10
N LEU A 140 5.03 -4.39 -3.20
CA LEU A 140 5.21 -2.95 -3.21
C LEU A 140 6.48 -2.61 -2.44
N ILE A 141 7.56 -2.36 -3.18
CA ILE A 141 8.88 -2.09 -2.59
C ILE A 141 9.22 -0.61 -2.77
N ALA A 142 9.38 0.10 -1.66
CA ALA A 142 9.78 1.51 -1.63
C ALA A 142 10.98 1.70 -0.71
N ALA A 143 12.08 2.23 -1.23
CA ALA A 143 13.34 2.45 -0.50
C ALA A 143 13.80 1.22 0.32
N ASN A 144 13.83 0.07 -0.32
CA ASN A 144 14.20 -1.24 0.23
C ASN A 144 13.19 -1.88 1.21
N ASP A 145 12.12 -1.21 1.59
CA ASP A 145 11.08 -1.79 2.44
C ASP A 145 9.94 -2.33 1.60
N CYS A 146 9.47 -3.52 1.93
CA CYS A 146 8.22 -4.04 1.37
C CYS A 146 7.06 -3.50 2.21
N ILE A 147 6.30 -2.56 1.64
CA ILE A 147 5.18 -1.89 2.32
C ILE A 147 3.84 -2.59 2.12
N GLY A 148 3.77 -3.55 1.21
CA GLY A 148 2.54 -4.26 0.88
C GLY A 148 2.65 -5.05 -0.41
N VAL A 149 1.49 -5.36 -1.00
CA VAL A 149 1.38 -6.06 -2.28
C VAL A 149 0.26 -5.49 -3.14
N ILE A 150 0.41 -5.60 -4.45
CA ILE A 150 -0.69 -5.51 -5.42
C ILE A 150 -1.08 -6.92 -5.82
N HIS A 151 -2.35 -7.24 -5.70
CA HIS A 151 -2.91 -8.56 -5.91
C HIS A 151 -3.95 -8.50 -7.03
N CYS A 152 -3.65 -9.05 -8.20
CA CYS A 152 -4.50 -9.08 -9.37
C CYS A 152 -5.09 -10.46 -9.58
N LEU A 153 -6.39 -10.52 -9.86
CA LEU A 153 -7.16 -11.75 -9.95
C LEU A 153 -7.79 -11.89 -11.33
N ASN A 154 -7.74 -13.09 -11.86
CA ASN A 154 -8.41 -13.57 -13.06
C ASN A 154 -8.13 -12.72 -14.29
N LYS A 155 -7.26 -13.20 -15.15
CA LYS A 155 -7.08 -12.63 -16.50
C LYS A 155 -8.38 -12.77 -17.29
N LYS A 156 -8.84 -11.70 -17.94
CA LYS A 156 -10.04 -11.70 -18.80
C LYS A 156 -9.67 -12.16 -20.22
N THR A 157 -9.21 -13.38 -20.36
CA THR A 157 -8.96 -14.08 -21.62
C THR A 157 -9.65 -15.44 -21.57
N ASP A 158 -9.77 -16.12 -22.68
CA ASP A 158 -10.41 -17.45 -22.74
C ASP A 158 -9.71 -18.45 -21.83
N GLU A 159 -8.38 -18.41 -21.76
CA GLU A 159 -7.58 -19.27 -20.89
C GLU A 159 -7.60 -18.84 -19.42
N LYS A 160 -8.03 -17.61 -19.12
CA LYS A 160 -8.06 -16.99 -17.78
C LYS A 160 -6.71 -17.00 -17.04
N LEU A 161 -5.59 -17.03 -17.77
CA LEU A 161 -4.26 -17.17 -17.20
C LEU A 161 -3.41 -15.92 -17.48
N PHE A 162 -2.73 -15.42 -16.44
CA PHE A 162 -1.67 -14.44 -16.62
C PHE A 162 -0.44 -15.09 -17.26
N ILE A 163 0.20 -14.37 -18.18
CA ILE A 163 1.42 -14.81 -18.87
C ILE A 163 2.66 -14.09 -18.29
N GLU A 164 3.84 -14.46 -18.77
CA GLU A 164 5.09 -13.89 -18.27
C GLU A 164 5.23 -12.38 -18.53
N ASP A 165 4.67 -11.90 -19.65
CA ASP A 165 4.67 -10.47 -19.95
C ASP A 165 3.74 -9.67 -19.00
N ASP A 166 2.63 -10.26 -18.55
CA ASP A 166 1.80 -9.66 -17.49
C ASP A 166 2.59 -9.53 -16.18
N ARG A 167 3.42 -10.52 -15.85
CA ARG A 167 4.29 -10.50 -14.67
C ARG A 167 5.29 -9.35 -14.73
N LYS A 168 5.99 -9.22 -15.87
CA LYS A 168 6.94 -8.12 -16.10
C LYS A 168 6.25 -6.77 -16.05
N LEU A 169 5.08 -6.66 -16.66
CA LEU A 169 4.30 -5.42 -16.66
C LEU A 169 3.86 -5.04 -15.25
N LEU A 170 3.36 -5.98 -14.43
CA LEU A 170 2.99 -5.67 -13.06
C LEU A 170 4.20 -5.26 -12.21
N GLU A 171 5.35 -5.89 -12.37
CA GLU A 171 6.58 -5.48 -11.70
C GLU A 171 6.97 -4.03 -12.04
N LEU A 172 6.89 -3.66 -13.31
CA LEU A 172 7.17 -2.30 -13.76
C LEU A 172 6.19 -1.27 -13.16
N LEU A 173 4.90 -1.62 -13.07
CA LEU A 173 3.86 -0.74 -12.51
C LEU A 173 3.90 -0.66 -10.98
N SER A 174 4.37 -1.70 -10.32
CA SER A 174 4.40 -1.79 -8.85
C SER A 174 5.40 -0.82 -8.22
N THR A 175 6.51 -0.53 -8.87
CA THR A 175 7.55 0.37 -8.34
C THR A 175 7.06 1.82 -8.20
N PRO A 176 6.54 2.48 -9.25
CA PRO A 176 6.00 3.84 -9.11
C PRO A 176 4.79 3.87 -8.19
N ALA A 177 3.93 2.84 -8.22
CA ALA A 177 2.81 2.74 -7.30
C ALA A 177 3.26 2.68 -5.83
N ALA A 178 4.27 1.87 -5.52
CA ALA A 178 4.83 1.77 -4.17
C ALA A 178 5.38 3.11 -3.67
N LEU A 179 6.10 3.82 -4.52
CA LEU A 179 6.65 5.14 -4.17
C LEU A 179 5.53 6.17 -3.94
N ALA A 180 4.52 6.20 -4.80
CA ALA A 180 3.38 7.09 -4.67
C ALA A 180 2.58 6.82 -3.38
N ILE A 181 2.30 5.56 -3.07
CA ILE A 181 1.62 5.14 -1.85
C ILE A 181 2.42 5.58 -0.61
N ARG A 182 3.73 5.36 -0.62
CA ARG A 182 4.60 5.79 0.47
C ARG A 182 4.56 7.31 0.65
N ASN A 183 4.68 8.07 -0.43
CA ASN A 183 4.66 9.54 -0.38
C ASN A 183 3.30 10.06 0.14
N ALA A 184 2.19 9.53 -0.35
CA ALA A 184 0.85 9.91 0.11
C ALA A 184 0.66 9.58 1.60
N LYS A 185 1.13 8.41 2.05
CA LYS A 185 1.08 8.02 3.46
C LYS A 185 1.93 8.95 4.34
N MET A 186 3.14 9.27 3.92
CA MET A 186 4.01 10.22 4.64
C MET A 186 3.40 11.62 4.71
N ALA A 187 2.78 12.10 3.63
CA ALA A 187 2.09 13.39 3.63
C ALA A 187 0.90 13.39 4.61
N GLN A 188 0.12 12.34 4.64
CA GLN A 188 -1.00 12.20 5.57
C GLN A 188 -0.54 12.15 7.03
N GLU A 189 0.51 11.39 7.33
CA GLU A 189 1.12 11.34 8.67
C GLU A 189 1.64 12.72 9.10
N MET A 190 2.26 13.47 8.20
CA MET A 190 2.75 14.84 8.46
C MET A 190 1.61 15.82 8.78
N VAL A 191 0.50 15.73 8.04
CA VAL A 191 -0.70 16.56 8.30
C VAL A 191 -1.25 16.27 9.69
N GLU A 192 -1.36 14.99 10.06
CA GLU A 192 -1.88 14.61 11.39
C GLU A 192 -0.92 15.04 12.51
N GLN A 193 0.39 14.88 12.33
CA GLN A 193 1.37 15.38 13.31
C GLN A 193 1.29 16.90 13.49
N ASN A 194 1.16 17.66 12.40
CA ASN A 194 1.02 19.11 12.46
C ASN A 194 -0.27 19.53 13.17
N LYS A 195 -1.37 18.78 12.99
CA LYS A 195 -2.62 19.02 13.69
C LYS A 195 -2.46 18.82 15.20
N ILE A 196 -1.89 17.68 15.60
CA ILE A 196 -1.61 17.40 17.02
C ILE A 196 -0.70 18.47 17.64
N GLN A 197 0.33 18.89 16.91
CA GLN A 197 1.23 19.95 17.37
C GLN A 197 0.50 21.27 17.63
N LYS A 198 -0.39 21.69 16.71
CA LYS A 198 -1.20 22.89 16.90
C LYS A 198 -2.18 22.78 18.08
N GLU A 199 -2.80 21.61 18.26
CA GLU A 199 -3.68 21.36 19.41
C GLU A 199 -2.90 21.52 20.73
N VAL A 200 -1.69 20.97 20.81
CA VAL A 200 -0.83 21.09 21.99
C VAL A 200 -0.41 22.56 22.23
N GLU A 201 -0.12 23.33 21.18
CA GLU A 201 0.20 24.76 21.28
C GLU A 201 -0.99 25.56 21.85
N ILE A 202 -2.20 25.31 21.34
CA ILE A 202 -3.42 25.97 21.85
C ILE A 202 -3.65 25.64 23.33
N VAL A 203 -3.47 24.37 23.74
CA VAL A 203 -3.59 23.96 25.13
C VAL A 203 -2.57 24.71 26.01
N GLY A 204 -1.34 24.87 25.51
CA GLY A 204 -0.30 25.64 26.19
C GLY A 204 -0.67 27.12 26.38
N GLU A 205 -1.28 27.76 25.38
CA GLU A 205 -1.77 29.14 25.48
C GLU A 205 -2.93 29.28 26.49
N ILE A 206 -3.88 28.34 26.45
CA ILE A 206 -4.97 28.29 27.43
C ILE A 206 -4.41 28.14 28.84
N GLN A 207 -3.47 27.22 29.08
CA GLN A 207 -2.83 27.03 30.37
C GLN A 207 -2.18 28.32 30.88
N LYS A 208 -1.41 29.02 29.99
CA LYS A 208 -0.82 30.31 30.36
C LYS A 208 -1.87 31.37 30.77
N SER A 209 -3.01 31.38 30.09
CA SER A 209 -4.09 32.35 30.36
C SER A 209 -4.80 32.08 31.68
N LEU A 210 -4.77 30.83 32.16
CA LEU A 210 -5.36 30.41 33.43
C LEU A 210 -4.44 30.59 34.62
N LEU A 211 -3.14 30.82 34.43
CA LEU A 211 -2.22 31.10 35.52
C LEU A 211 -2.47 32.48 36.09
N SER A 212 -2.49 32.54 37.44
CA SER A 212 -2.67 33.79 38.14
C SER A 212 -1.58 34.82 37.80
N SER A 213 -2.00 36.06 37.59
CA SER A 213 -1.02 37.18 37.44
C SER A 213 -0.31 37.45 38.79
N ASN A 214 0.90 37.96 38.71
CA ASN A 214 1.67 38.33 39.88
C ASN A 214 0.88 39.35 40.74
N LYS A 215 0.73 39.06 42.04
CA LYS A 215 0.09 39.99 42.99
C LYS A 215 1.09 41.00 43.52
N LYS A 216 0.70 42.27 43.61
CA LYS A 216 1.51 43.33 44.16
C LYS A 216 1.14 43.70 45.57
N GLU A 217 -0.09 43.44 45.99
CA GLU A 217 -0.61 43.77 47.32
C GLU A 217 -1.42 42.62 47.93
N PRO A 218 -1.43 42.46 49.26
CA PRO A 218 -0.67 43.20 50.27
C PRO A 218 0.80 42.79 50.33
N PHE A 219 1.17 41.65 49.76
CA PHE A 219 2.54 41.17 49.64
C PHE A 219 2.89 40.92 48.19
N PRO A 220 4.08 41.34 47.72
CA PRO A 220 4.54 41.10 46.36
C PRO A 220 4.82 39.59 46.18
N LEU A 221 3.98 38.93 45.39
CA LEU A 221 4.14 37.52 45.02
C LEU A 221 4.34 37.40 43.54
N ALA A 222 5.31 36.58 43.15
CA ALA A 222 5.57 36.23 41.75
C ALA A 222 5.69 34.71 41.60
N GLY A 223 4.99 34.17 40.63
CA GLY A 223 5.11 32.78 40.21
C GLY A 223 5.55 32.67 38.78
N ILE A 224 6.34 31.68 38.51
CA ILE A 224 6.79 31.35 37.12
C ILE A 224 6.50 29.87 36.90
N ASN A 225 5.90 29.57 35.75
CA ASN A 225 5.75 28.19 35.23
C ASN A 225 6.57 28.06 33.97
N ILE A 226 7.54 27.18 34.01
CA ILE A 226 8.43 26.89 32.88
C ILE A 226 8.14 25.47 32.42
N PRO A 227 7.32 25.29 31.38
CA PRO A 227 7.01 23.95 30.89
C PRO A 227 8.25 23.30 30.28
N ALA A 228 8.43 21.99 30.53
CA ALA A 228 9.51 21.20 29.93
C ALA A 228 9.31 20.99 28.40
N LYS A 229 8.06 21.08 27.95
CA LYS A 229 7.64 21.09 26.54
C LYS A 229 6.67 22.27 26.33
N VAL A 230 5.63 22.06 25.54
CA VAL A 230 4.64 23.11 25.25
C VAL A 230 3.65 23.31 26.42
N VAL A 231 3.28 22.25 27.09
CA VAL A 231 2.32 22.24 28.23
C VAL A 231 3.04 21.80 29.49
N SER A 232 2.75 22.47 30.62
CA SER A 232 3.25 22.08 31.95
C SER A 232 2.31 21.09 32.61
N GLY A 233 2.86 20.11 33.34
CA GLY A 233 2.09 19.24 34.24
C GLY A 233 1.64 19.93 35.51
N ASP A 234 2.29 21.05 35.88
CA ASP A 234 2.06 21.80 37.12
C ASP A 234 1.41 23.15 36.83
N PHE A 235 0.66 23.66 37.76
CA PHE A 235 0.13 25.02 37.75
C PHE A 235 0.17 25.63 39.12
N TYR A 236 0.14 26.94 39.21
CA TYR A 236 0.02 27.68 40.48
C TYR A 236 -1.12 28.67 40.45
N ASN A 237 -1.68 28.95 41.63
CA ASN A 237 -2.68 29.98 41.83
C ASN A 237 -2.38 30.71 43.12
N PHE A 238 -2.70 32.01 43.18
CA PHE A 238 -2.61 32.83 44.35
C PHE A 238 -4.04 32.98 44.96
N ASN A 239 -4.28 32.40 46.12
CA ASN A 239 -5.52 32.61 46.88
C ASN A 239 -5.34 33.73 47.87
N ASP A 240 -6.42 34.49 48.13
CA ASP A 240 -6.49 35.52 49.15
C ASP A 240 -6.64 34.89 50.51
#